data_f2035adebbf823236e192a0c0e25b1c8
#
_entry.id   f2035adebbf823236e192a0c0e25b1c8
#
_cell.length_a   1.000
_cell.length_b   1.000
_cell.length_c   1.000
_cell.angle_alpha   90.00
_cell.angle_beta   90.00
_cell.angle_gamma   90.00
#
_symmetry.space_group_name_H-M   'P 1'
#
loop_
_entity.id
_entity.type
_entity.pdbx_description
1 polymer ?
#
loop_
_entity_poly.entity_id
_entity_poly.type
_entity_poly.pdbx_seq_one_letter_code
_entity_poly.pdbx_strand_id
1 'polypeptide(L)'
;RGLANGIALCATAIVLTVILGWSDQLTILIMGSLAIFYTATGGAKAVAWTEFPQMIVMFLGLLVALTTAIWMFPADVGFVDAIAVAGAAGKLRTVVFNFQWHDRYNLWSGLLGGMFVALAYFGCDQSQVQRYLTGKSVAQSRLSLLFNGVAKVPMQFLILFIGAVIFAFYNFEQPPALFQQDDLRRIQMTKADYEPVARRYDAAFQERRQAAQEVIHARR
;
A
#
# COMPACT_ATOMS: atom_id res chain seq x y z
N ARG A 1 19.90 7.61 6.13
CA ARG A 1 19.55 6.47 5.24
C ARG A 1 19.47 5.14 5.98
N GLY A 2 20.39 4.82 6.90
CA GLY A 2 20.33 3.56 7.68
C GLY A 2 19.00 3.36 8.40
N LEU A 3 18.51 4.38 9.10
CA LEU A 3 17.19 4.34 9.76
C LEU A 3 16.05 4.12 8.79
N ALA A 4 16.05 4.79 7.62
CA ALA A 4 15.00 4.62 6.63
C ALA A 4 14.96 3.19 6.06
N ASN A 5 16.14 2.60 5.78
CA ASN A 5 16.23 1.21 5.34
C ASN A 5 15.81 0.24 6.45
N GLY A 6 16.18 0.52 7.70
CA GLY A 6 15.74 -0.27 8.86
C GLY A 6 14.23 -0.27 9.02
N ILE A 7 13.58 0.88 8.88
CA ILE A 7 12.11 1.00 8.95
C ILE A 7 11.46 0.23 7.79
N ALA A 8 12.00 0.32 6.57
CA ALA A 8 11.48 -0.41 5.42
C ALA A 8 11.58 -1.93 5.61
N LEU A 9 12.71 -2.43 6.12
CA LEU A 9 12.88 -3.85 6.47
C LEU A 9 11.91 -4.28 7.57
N CYS A 10 11.76 -3.48 8.61
CA CYS A 10 10.85 -3.76 9.70
C CYS A 10 9.38 -3.82 9.21
N ALA A 11 8.95 -2.86 8.40
CA ALA A 11 7.60 -2.84 7.84
C ALA A 11 7.30 -4.08 6.99
N THR A 12 8.28 -4.50 6.17
CA THR A 12 8.13 -5.72 5.35
C THR A 12 8.15 -6.98 6.22
N ALA A 13 8.98 -7.01 7.28
CA ALA A 13 9.05 -8.14 8.21
C ALA A 13 7.73 -8.34 8.96
N ILE A 14 7.08 -7.26 9.41
CA ILE A 14 5.76 -7.34 10.08
C ILE A 14 4.74 -8.03 9.18
N VAL A 15 4.68 -7.69 7.91
CA VAL A 15 3.75 -8.34 6.96
C VAL A 15 4.06 -9.84 6.84
N LEU A 16 5.33 -10.19 6.69
CA LEU A 16 5.73 -11.60 6.61
C LEU A 16 5.46 -12.37 7.91
N THR A 17 5.69 -11.76 9.06
CA THR A 17 5.40 -12.34 10.36
C THR A 17 3.91 -12.67 10.51
N VAL A 18 3.03 -11.77 10.07
CA VAL A 18 1.57 -12.02 10.09
C VAL A 18 1.19 -13.18 9.17
N ILE A 19 1.84 -13.32 8.00
CA ILE A 19 1.51 -14.37 7.02
C ILE A 19 2.10 -15.73 7.43
N LEU A 20 3.36 -15.75 7.87
CA LEU A 20 4.12 -16.98 8.12
C LEU A 20 4.05 -17.43 9.59
N GLY A 21 3.62 -16.57 10.51
CA GLY A 21 3.60 -16.84 11.95
C GLY A 21 5.00 -16.90 12.58
N TRP A 22 6.02 -16.31 11.95
CA TRP A 22 7.38 -16.26 12.48
C TRP A 22 7.55 -15.11 13.47
N SER A 23 8.63 -15.14 14.27
CA SER A 23 8.97 -14.00 15.11
C SER A 23 9.54 -12.85 14.25
N ASP A 24 9.25 -11.61 14.62
CA ASP A 24 9.74 -10.41 13.93
C ASP A 24 11.26 -10.40 13.79
N GLN A 25 11.96 -10.79 14.84
CA GLN A 25 13.43 -10.84 14.88
C GLN A 25 14.01 -11.84 13.88
N LEU A 26 13.43 -13.05 13.80
CA LEU A 26 13.85 -14.08 12.85
C LEU A 26 13.60 -13.63 11.41
N THR A 27 12.46 -13.05 11.15
CA THR A 27 12.07 -12.56 9.83
C THR A 27 13.00 -11.45 9.35
N ILE A 28 13.29 -10.47 10.20
CA ILE A 28 14.23 -9.37 9.89
C ILE A 28 15.65 -9.94 9.63
N LEU A 29 16.10 -10.87 10.43
CA LEU A 29 17.43 -11.47 10.29
C LEU A 29 17.56 -12.23 8.96
N ILE A 30 16.58 -13.05 8.60
CA ILE A 30 16.59 -13.82 7.35
C ILE A 30 16.55 -12.87 6.15
N MET A 31 15.60 -11.92 6.13
CA MET A 31 15.46 -10.99 5.01
C MET A 31 16.69 -10.10 4.85
N GLY A 32 17.20 -9.55 5.96
CA GLY A 32 18.39 -8.71 5.95
C GLY A 32 19.64 -9.48 5.48
N SER A 33 19.84 -10.70 5.97
CA SER A 33 20.97 -11.54 5.57
C SER A 33 20.93 -11.92 4.09
N LEU A 34 19.76 -12.30 3.57
CA LEU A 34 19.56 -12.59 2.16
C LEU A 34 19.83 -11.35 1.30
N ALA A 35 19.29 -10.18 1.69
CA ALA A 35 19.52 -8.95 0.95
C ALA A 35 21.01 -8.56 0.91
N ILE A 36 21.72 -8.67 2.03
CA ILE A 36 23.16 -8.41 2.10
C ILE A 36 23.92 -9.41 1.24
N PHE A 37 23.59 -10.69 1.32
CA PHE A 37 24.28 -11.74 0.60
C PHE A 37 24.21 -11.55 -0.92
N TYR A 38 23.00 -11.42 -1.49
CA TYR A 38 22.88 -11.26 -2.95
C TYR A 38 23.42 -9.91 -3.45
N THR A 39 23.33 -8.85 -2.63
CA THR A 39 23.86 -7.55 -3.00
C THR A 39 25.39 -7.53 -2.95
N ALA A 40 25.99 -8.17 -1.95
CA ALA A 40 27.45 -8.26 -1.81
C ALA A 40 28.09 -9.11 -2.91
N THR A 41 27.43 -10.21 -3.30
CA THR A 41 27.97 -11.13 -4.31
C THR A 41 27.70 -10.66 -5.75
N GLY A 42 26.56 -10.06 -6.00
CA GLY A 42 26.13 -9.74 -7.38
C GLY A 42 26.15 -8.26 -7.74
N GLY A 43 26.35 -7.37 -6.77
CA GLY A 43 26.44 -5.93 -6.99
C GLY A 43 25.19 -5.32 -7.65
N ALA A 44 25.35 -4.15 -8.27
CA ALA A 44 24.25 -3.41 -8.92
C ALA A 44 23.56 -4.19 -10.05
N LYS A 45 24.30 -5.07 -10.73
CA LYS A 45 23.75 -5.90 -11.81
C LYS A 45 22.77 -6.95 -11.29
N ALA A 46 23.10 -7.62 -10.18
CA ALA A 46 22.21 -8.60 -9.56
C ALA A 46 20.92 -7.93 -9.06
N VAL A 47 21.03 -6.77 -8.42
CA VAL A 47 19.87 -6.00 -7.96
C VAL A 47 18.95 -5.66 -9.14
N ALA A 48 19.49 -5.16 -10.25
CA ALA A 48 18.70 -4.82 -11.43
C ALA A 48 17.99 -6.07 -12.04
N TRP A 49 18.66 -7.22 -12.07
CA TRP A 49 18.05 -8.45 -12.55
C TRP A 49 16.99 -9.03 -11.63
N THR A 50 17.10 -8.85 -10.31
CA THR A 50 16.08 -9.30 -9.35
C THR A 50 14.84 -8.39 -9.36
N GLU A 51 14.99 -7.11 -9.68
CA GLU A 51 13.88 -6.15 -9.74
C GLU A 51 12.87 -6.49 -10.86
N PHE A 52 13.33 -7.01 -11.98
CA PHE A 52 12.44 -7.32 -13.11
C PHE A 52 11.39 -8.40 -12.78
N PRO A 53 11.74 -9.60 -12.30
CA PRO A 53 10.75 -10.59 -11.89
C PRO A 53 9.91 -10.10 -10.68
N GLN A 54 10.49 -9.35 -9.76
CA GLN A 54 9.73 -8.75 -8.65
C GLN A 54 8.62 -7.82 -9.15
N MET A 55 8.89 -7.02 -10.18
CA MET A 55 7.87 -6.16 -10.78
C MET A 55 6.71 -6.98 -11.38
N ILE A 56 7.01 -8.08 -12.08
CA ILE A 56 5.98 -8.97 -12.62
C ILE A 56 5.12 -9.58 -11.50
N VAL A 57 5.77 -10.11 -10.45
CA VAL A 57 5.08 -10.69 -9.29
C VAL A 57 4.22 -9.65 -8.59
N MET A 58 4.71 -8.42 -8.47
CA MET A 58 3.96 -7.31 -7.88
C MET A 58 2.70 -6.98 -8.70
N PHE A 59 2.79 -6.86 -10.02
CA PHE A 59 1.62 -6.63 -10.87
C PHE A 59 0.61 -7.77 -10.80
N LEU A 60 1.08 -9.02 -10.83
CA LEU A 60 0.21 -10.19 -10.66
C LEU A 60 -0.45 -10.18 -9.28
N GLY A 61 0.30 -9.88 -8.23
CA GLY A 61 -0.23 -9.76 -6.87
C GLY A 61 -1.29 -8.66 -6.75
N LEU A 62 -1.10 -7.51 -7.38
CA LEU A 62 -2.10 -6.43 -7.41
C LEU A 62 -3.38 -6.87 -8.14
N LEU A 63 -3.27 -7.57 -9.27
CA LEU A 63 -4.43 -8.09 -10.00
C LEU A 63 -5.18 -9.15 -9.18
N VAL A 64 -4.45 -10.06 -8.55
CA VAL A 64 -5.04 -11.06 -7.64
C VAL A 64 -5.73 -10.37 -6.46
N ALA A 65 -5.09 -9.39 -5.83
CA ALA A 65 -5.68 -8.64 -4.73
C ALA A 65 -6.98 -7.93 -5.15
N LEU A 66 -6.98 -7.28 -6.33
CA LEU A 66 -8.17 -6.62 -6.85
C LEU A 66 -9.30 -7.62 -7.14
N THR A 67 -8.99 -8.70 -7.85
CA THR A 67 -10.00 -9.72 -8.20
C THR A 67 -10.56 -10.39 -6.94
N THR A 68 -9.71 -10.72 -5.98
CA THR A 68 -10.13 -11.30 -4.69
C THR A 68 -11.00 -10.32 -3.91
N ALA A 69 -10.60 -9.04 -3.82
CA ALA A 69 -11.39 -8.02 -3.15
C ALA A 69 -12.78 -7.87 -3.77
N ILE A 70 -12.89 -7.89 -5.11
CA ILE A 70 -14.19 -7.82 -5.81
C ILE A 70 -15.02 -9.08 -5.57
N TRP A 71 -14.38 -10.23 -5.53
CA TRP A 71 -15.06 -11.53 -5.39
C TRP A 71 -15.60 -11.78 -3.97
N MET A 72 -14.95 -11.18 -2.98
CA MET A 72 -15.31 -11.30 -1.57
C MET A 72 -16.45 -10.37 -1.14
N PHE A 73 -16.96 -9.49 -2.01
CA PHE A 73 -18.11 -8.66 -1.66
C PHE A 73 -19.34 -9.52 -1.38
N PRO A 74 -20.20 -9.13 -0.41
CA PRO A 74 -21.48 -9.77 -0.20
C PRO A 74 -22.34 -9.76 -1.49
N ALA A 75 -23.14 -10.81 -1.69
CA ALA A 75 -23.92 -10.99 -2.92
C ALA A 75 -24.92 -9.87 -3.21
N ASP A 76 -25.32 -9.12 -2.19
CA ASP A 76 -26.23 -7.97 -2.26
C ASP A 76 -25.52 -6.66 -2.65
N VAL A 77 -24.17 -6.62 -2.65
CA VAL A 77 -23.36 -5.43 -2.94
C VAL A 77 -22.63 -5.61 -4.26
N GLY A 78 -23.10 -4.91 -5.30
CA GLY A 78 -22.41 -4.88 -6.59
C GLY A 78 -21.11 -4.07 -6.55
N PHE A 79 -20.20 -4.36 -7.47
CA PHE A 79 -18.94 -3.58 -7.63
C PHE A 79 -19.20 -2.07 -7.80
N VAL A 80 -20.26 -1.72 -8.54
CA VAL A 80 -20.64 -0.32 -8.77
C VAL A 80 -21.16 0.34 -7.49
N ASP A 81 -21.85 -0.42 -6.62
CA ASP A 81 -22.31 0.04 -5.31
C ASP A 81 -21.13 0.28 -4.38
N ALA A 82 -20.11 -0.61 -4.40
CA ALA A 82 -18.89 -0.44 -3.66
C ALA A 82 -18.13 0.85 -4.06
N ILE A 83 -18.03 1.13 -5.36
CA ILE A 83 -17.42 2.37 -5.87
C ILE A 83 -18.24 3.59 -5.43
N ALA A 84 -19.58 3.50 -5.41
CA ALA A 84 -20.43 4.59 -4.95
C ALA A 84 -20.20 4.91 -3.47
N VAL A 85 -20.07 3.89 -2.61
CA VAL A 85 -19.75 4.06 -1.19
C VAL A 85 -18.37 4.70 -1.01
N ALA A 86 -17.35 4.23 -1.75
CA ALA A 86 -16.02 4.85 -1.72
C ALA A 86 -16.05 6.30 -2.21
N GLY A 87 -16.88 6.61 -3.23
CA GLY A 87 -17.07 7.95 -3.75
C GLY A 87 -17.76 8.88 -2.75
N ALA A 88 -18.85 8.42 -2.12
CA ALA A 88 -19.55 9.16 -1.07
C ALA A 88 -18.64 9.49 0.12
N ALA A 89 -17.75 8.57 0.49
CA ALA A 89 -16.73 8.78 1.50
C ALA A 89 -15.54 9.66 1.03
N GLY A 90 -15.59 10.21 -0.20
CA GLY A 90 -14.56 11.08 -0.76
C GLY A 90 -13.25 10.38 -1.15
N LYS A 91 -13.19 9.04 -1.11
CA LYS A 91 -11.97 8.27 -1.40
C LYS A 91 -11.59 8.24 -2.89
N LEU A 92 -12.51 8.62 -3.77
CA LEU A 92 -12.28 8.74 -5.21
C LEU A 92 -11.90 10.15 -5.65
N ARG A 93 -11.81 11.11 -4.72
CA ARG A 93 -11.33 12.46 -5.04
C ARG A 93 -9.81 12.43 -5.18
N THR A 94 -9.35 12.29 -6.42
CA THR A 94 -7.92 12.22 -6.73
C THR A 94 -7.26 13.59 -6.85
N VAL A 95 -8.01 14.63 -7.23
CA VAL A 95 -7.46 15.95 -7.46
C VAL A 95 -8.35 17.01 -6.80
N VAL A 96 -7.75 17.83 -5.95
CA VAL A 96 -8.40 18.98 -5.30
C VAL A 96 -7.75 20.25 -5.89
N PHE A 97 -8.51 20.98 -6.71
CA PHE A 97 -8.04 22.21 -7.38
C PHE A 97 -8.03 23.42 -6.47
N ASN A 98 -8.80 23.40 -5.36
CA ASN A 98 -8.87 24.54 -4.45
C ASN A 98 -7.53 24.81 -3.80
N PHE A 99 -7.05 26.06 -3.93
CA PHE A 99 -5.84 26.50 -3.24
C PHE A 99 -6.19 26.88 -1.79
N GLN A 100 -5.79 26.03 -0.85
CA GLN A 100 -5.93 26.29 0.59
C GLN A 100 -4.58 26.08 1.25
N TRP A 101 -4.08 27.09 1.95
CA TRP A 101 -2.79 27.04 2.66
C TRP A 101 -2.73 25.97 3.78
N HIS A 102 -3.89 25.65 4.35
CA HIS A 102 -4.00 24.67 5.44
C HIS A 102 -4.15 23.25 4.94
N ASP A 103 -4.49 23.05 3.66
CA ASP A 103 -4.71 21.72 3.07
C ASP A 103 -3.42 21.19 2.47
N ARG A 104 -2.88 20.12 3.05
CA ARG A 104 -1.64 19.49 2.58
C ARG A 104 -1.82 18.78 1.23
N TYR A 105 -3.04 18.38 0.90
CA TYR A 105 -3.35 17.52 -0.25
C TYR A 105 -4.15 18.28 -1.31
N ASN A 106 -3.59 19.35 -1.84
CA ASN A 106 -4.14 20.03 -3.00
C ASN A 106 -3.21 19.90 -4.20
N LEU A 107 -3.71 20.21 -5.43
CA LEU A 107 -2.95 20.09 -6.65
C LEU A 107 -1.64 20.91 -6.59
N TRP A 108 -1.69 22.09 -6.02
CA TRP A 108 -0.56 23.02 -5.98
C TRP A 108 0.56 22.54 -5.04
N SER A 109 0.20 22.09 -3.86
CA SER A 109 1.16 21.50 -2.92
C SER A 109 1.73 20.19 -3.46
N GLY A 110 0.91 19.39 -4.15
CA GLY A 110 1.33 18.16 -4.83
C GLY A 110 2.30 18.44 -5.97
N LEU A 111 2.03 19.46 -6.79
CA LEU A 111 2.89 19.81 -7.93
C LEU A 111 4.23 20.38 -7.46
N LEU A 112 4.21 21.36 -6.56
CA LEU A 112 5.43 21.99 -6.06
C LEU A 112 6.22 21.03 -5.15
N GLY A 113 5.58 20.46 -4.14
CA GLY A 113 6.23 19.52 -3.24
C GLY A 113 6.68 18.25 -3.96
N GLY A 114 5.85 17.71 -4.85
CA GLY A 114 6.20 16.56 -5.69
C GLY A 114 7.38 16.85 -6.63
N MET A 115 7.47 18.05 -7.17
CA MET A 115 8.61 18.48 -8.00
C MET A 115 9.91 18.45 -7.18
N PHE A 116 9.93 19.03 -5.98
CA PHE A 116 11.13 19.01 -5.12
C PHE A 116 11.52 17.60 -4.68
N VAL A 117 10.53 16.79 -4.33
CA VAL A 117 10.76 15.36 -3.99
C VAL A 117 11.31 14.59 -5.19
N ALA A 118 10.75 14.81 -6.38
CA ALA A 118 11.23 14.18 -7.61
C ALA A 118 12.66 14.62 -7.96
N LEU A 119 12.99 15.91 -7.84
CA LEU A 119 14.35 16.41 -8.05
C LEU A 119 15.34 15.79 -7.06
N ALA A 120 14.97 15.69 -5.79
CA ALA A 120 15.80 15.04 -4.78
C ALA A 120 15.99 13.56 -5.08
N TYR A 121 14.92 12.86 -5.43
CA TYR A 121 14.94 11.41 -5.68
C TYR A 121 15.67 11.06 -6.98
N PHE A 122 15.36 11.74 -8.09
CA PHE A 122 15.95 11.42 -9.39
C PHE A 122 17.29 12.12 -9.64
N GLY A 123 17.56 13.24 -8.99
CA GLY A 123 18.78 14.03 -9.22
C GLY A 123 19.88 13.82 -8.17
N CYS A 124 19.53 13.60 -6.92
CA CYS A 124 20.49 13.58 -5.80
C CYS A 124 20.62 12.22 -5.12
N ASP A 125 19.65 11.32 -5.29
CA ASP A 125 19.72 10.00 -4.66
C ASP A 125 20.70 9.09 -5.41
N GLN A 126 21.85 8.82 -4.78
CA GLN A 126 22.90 7.99 -5.38
C GLN A 126 22.40 6.61 -5.82
N SER A 127 21.48 6.00 -5.09
CA SER A 127 20.95 4.69 -5.44
C SER A 127 20.13 4.71 -6.74
N GLN A 128 19.48 5.83 -7.05
CA GLN A 128 18.75 6.01 -8.28
C GLN A 128 19.66 6.46 -9.43
N VAL A 129 20.52 7.45 -9.15
CA VAL A 129 21.47 7.97 -10.16
C VAL A 129 22.42 6.88 -10.64
N GLN A 130 22.91 6.02 -9.74
CA GLN A 130 23.78 4.89 -10.11
C GLN A 130 23.11 3.94 -11.11
N ARG A 131 21.79 3.71 -11.01
CA ARG A 131 21.05 2.87 -11.96
C ARG A 131 21.04 3.44 -13.37
N TYR A 132 20.95 4.77 -13.51
CA TYR A 132 20.99 5.42 -14.82
C TYR A 132 22.40 5.39 -15.43
N LEU A 133 23.43 5.50 -14.56
CA LEU A 133 24.82 5.46 -14.99
C LEU A 133 25.31 4.07 -15.39
N THR A 134 24.63 2.99 -15.00
CA THR A 134 24.94 1.62 -15.45
C THR A 134 24.45 1.32 -16.86
N GLY A 135 23.68 2.21 -17.47
CA GLY A 135 23.24 2.09 -18.87
C GLY A 135 24.42 2.14 -19.87
N LYS A 136 24.38 1.33 -20.91
CA LYS A 136 25.42 1.28 -21.96
C LYS A 136 25.46 2.54 -22.83
N SER A 137 24.40 3.34 -22.85
CA SER A 137 24.30 4.58 -23.61
C SER A 137 23.33 5.57 -22.97
N VAL A 138 23.50 6.86 -23.27
CA VAL A 138 22.58 7.92 -22.80
C VAL A 138 21.15 7.69 -23.30
N ALA A 139 20.99 7.16 -24.52
CA ALA A 139 19.68 6.83 -25.08
C ALA A 139 18.99 5.72 -24.26
N GLN A 140 19.71 4.71 -23.84
CA GLN A 140 19.19 3.64 -22.99
C GLN A 140 18.78 4.16 -21.60
N SER A 141 19.56 5.04 -21.01
CA SER A 141 19.24 5.67 -19.73
C SER A 141 17.98 6.53 -19.81
N ARG A 142 17.84 7.32 -20.89
CA ARG A 142 16.62 8.12 -21.15
C ARG A 142 15.39 7.23 -21.35
N LEU A 143 15.50 6.16 -22.12
CA LEU A 143 14.41 5.21 -22.34
C LEU A 143 13.99 4.50 -21.05
N SER A 144 14.95 4.14 -20.21
CA SER A 144 14.69 3.54 -18.88
C SER A 144 13.91 4.48 -17.97
N LEU A 145 14.27 5.78 -17.95
CA LEU A 145 13.55 6.81 -17.18
C LEU A 145 12.13 6.99 -17.69
N LEU A 146 11.95 7.07 -19.01
CA LEU A 146 10.64 7.20 -19.63
C LEU A 146 9.76 5.99 -19.32
N PHE A 147 10.30 4.76 -19.47
CA PHE A 147 9.62 3.53 -19.16
C PHE A 147 9.19 3.47 -17.68
N ASN A 148 10.09 3.89 -16.77
CA ASN A 148 9.77 3.95 -15.34
C ASN A 148 8.58 4.89 -15.06
N GLY A 149 8.54 6.05 -15.70
CA GLY A 149 7.40 6.99 -15.58
C GLY A 149 6.10 6.37 -16.12
N VAL A 150 6.14 5.81 -17.34
CA VAL A 150 4.97 5.22 -17.99
C VAL A 150 4.45 3.99 -17.21
N ALA A 151 5.32 3.17 -16.63
CA ALA A 151 4.91 2.01 -15.84
C ALA A 151 4.42 2.38 -14.43
N LYS A 152 5.09 3.33 -13.77
CA LYS A 152 4.77 3.72 -12.38
C LYS A 152 3.43 4.44 -12.26
N VAL A 153 3.07 5.29 -13.21
CA VAL A 153 1.82 6.08 -13.12
C VAL A 153 0.59 5.16 -13.11
N PRO A 154 0.38 4.26 -14.09
CA PRO A 154 -0.76 3.33 -14.04
C PRO A 154 -0.74 2.41 -12.82
N MET A 155 0.44 1.93 -12.42
CA MET A 155 0.60 1.11 -11.23
C MET A 155 0.15 1.85 -9.97
N GLN A 156 0.51 3.12 -9.83
CA GLN A 156 0.11 3.93 -8.67
C GLN A 156 -1.41 4.13 -8.63
N PHE A 157 -2.03 4.39 -9.78
CA PHE A 157 -3.49 4.45 -9.88
C PHE A 157 -4.14 3.12 -9.47
N LEU A 158 -3.60 2.00 -9.93
CA LEU A 158 -4.11 0.67 -9.58
C LEU A 158 -4.01 0.41 -8.07
N ILE A 159 -2.88 0.73 -7.43
CA ILE A 159 -2.69 0.57 -5.98
C ILE A 159 -3.70 1.41 -5.21
N LEU A 160 -3.87 2.68 -5.58
CA LEU A 160 -4.83 3.58 -4.92
C LEU A 160 -6.27 3.12 -5.14
N PHE A 161 -6.59 2.63 -6.33
CA PHE A 161 -7.90 2.08 -6.64
C PHE A 161 -8.21 0.82 -5.82
N ILE A 162 -7.26 -0.10 -5.70
CA ILE A 162 -7.38 -1.27 -4.81
C ILE A 162 -7.62 -0.82 -3.37
N GLY A 163 -6.91 0.21 -2.90
CA GLY A 163 -7.14 0.79 -1.58
C GLY A 163 -8.58 1.29 -1.39
N ALA A 164 -9.15 1.95 -2.40
CA ALA A 164 -10.54 2.41 -2.37
C ALA A 164 -11.54 1.24 -2.38
N VAL A 165 -11.27 0.18 -3.14
CA VAL A 165 -12.09 -1.04 -3.16
C VAL A 165 -12.04 -1.77 -1.81
N ILE A 166 -10.86 -1.93 -1.23
CA ILE A 166 -10.69 -2.53 0.10
C ILE A 166 -11.38 -1.69 1.19
N PHE A 167 -11.29 -0.36 1.09
CA PHE A 167 -12.02 0.52 1.99
C PHE A 167 -13.53 0.28 1.89
N ALA A 168 -14.09 0.17 0.67
CA ALA A 168 -15.49 -0.15 0.48
C ALA A 168 -15.85 -1.53 1.04
N PHE A 169 -15.02 -2.55 0.81
CA PHE A 169 -15.19 -3.89 1.34
C PHE A 169 -15.34 -3.90 2.87
N TYR A 170 -14.45 -3.22 3.57
CA TYR A 170 -14.48 -3.14 5.04
C TYR A 170 -15.61 -2.23 5.61
N ASN A 171 -16.47 -1.66 4.81
CA ASN A 171 -17.73 -1.10 5.28
C ASN A 171 -18.84 -2.16 5.39
N PHE A 172 -18.71 -3.29 4.69
CA PHE A 172 -19.69 -4.39 4.70
C PHE A 172 -19.21 -5.58 5.50
N GLU A 173 -17.89 -5.83 5.51
CA GLU A 173 -17.25 -6.91 6.25
C GLU A 173 -16.43 -6.32 7.40
N GLN A 174 -16.58 -6.89 8.59
CA GLN A 174 -15.91 -6.37 9.78
C GLN A 174 -14.40 -6.63 9.72
N PRO A 175 -13.55 -5.58 9.73
CA PRO A 175 -12.12 -5.81 9.81
C PRO A 175 -11.72 -6.44 11.16
N PRO A 176 -10.69 -7.28 11.20
CA PRO A 176 -10.18 -7.78 12.47
C PRO A 176 -9.68 -6.61 13.34
N ALA A 177 -9.98 -6.65 14.65
CA ALA A 177 -9.52 -5.62 15.58
C ALA A 177 -7.99 -5.51 15.61
N LEU A 178 -7.30 -6.64 15.44
CA LEU A 178 -5.86 -6.73 15.26
C LEU A 178 -5.54 -7.81 14.20
N PHE A 179 -4.65 -7.50 13.27
CA PHE A 179 -4.21 -8.47 12.26
C PHE A 179 -3.31 -9.55 12.83
N GLN A 180 -2.57 -9.26 13.90
CA GLN A 180 -1.70 -10.21 14.57
C GLN A 180 -2.52 -11.03 15.59
N GLN A 181 -2.82 -12.26 15.23
CA GLN A 181 -3.70 -13.15 16.00
C GLN A 181 -3.16 -13.48 17.40
N ASP A 182 -1.83 -13.60 17.54
CA ASP A 182 -1.21 -13.90 18.83
C ASP A 182 -1.35 -12.74 19.82
N ASP A 183 -1.25 -11.50 19.36
CA ASP A 183 -1.47 -10.32 20.19
C ASP A 183 -2.95 -10.17 20.56
N LEU A 184 -3.85 -10.49 19.63
CA LEU A 184 -5.28 -10.50 19.90
C LEU A 184 -5.60 -11.51 21.02
N ARG A 185 -5.09 -12.75 20.94
CA ARG A 185 -5.28 -13.77 21.96
C ARG A 185 -4.70 -13.36 23.32
N ARG A 186 -3.50 -12.75 23.32
CA ARG A 186 -2.89 -12.22 24.55
C ARG A 186 -3.74 -11.17 25.21
N ILE A 187 -4.26 -10.20 24.43
CA ILE A 187 -5.11 -9.13 24.93
C ILE A 187 -6.42 -9.69 25.47
N GLN A 188 -7.05 -10.63 24.77
CA GLN A 188 -8.27 -11.31 25.20
C GLN A 188 -8.10 -12.04 26.54
N MET A 189 -6.94 -12.69 26.75
CA MET A 189 -6.65 -13.42 27.98
C MET A 189 -6.22 -12.53 29.15
N THR A 190 -5.63 -11.37 28.88
CA THR A 190 -4.91 -10.58 29.89
C THR A 190 -5.70 -9.36 30.37
N LYS A 191 -6.59 -8.79 29.54
CA LYS A 191 -7.28 -7.53 29.86
C LYS A 191 -8.77 -7.76 30.11
N ALA A 192 -9.20 -7.49 31.37
CA ALA A 192 -10.61 -7.48 31.75
C ALA A 192 -11.45 -6.44 30.98
N ASP A 193 -10.80 -5.39 30.46
CA ASP A 193 -11.45 -4.31 29.72
C ASP A 193 -11.61 -4.61 28.21
N TYR A 194 -11.27 -5.80 27.73
CA TYR A 194 -11.40 -6.15 26.33
C TYR A 194 -12.87 -6.17 25.86
N GLU A 195 -13.74 -6.79 26.64
CA GLU A 195 -15.17 -6.95 26.34
C GLU A 195 -15.90 -5.61 26.06
N PRO A 196 -15.78 -4.57 26.91
CA PRO A 196 -16.45 -3.31 26.64
C PRO A 196 -15.89 -2.58 25.39
N VAL A 197 -14.61 -2.78 25.09
CA VAL A 197 -13.99 -2.22 23.88
C VAL A 197 -14.48 -2.98 22.63
N ALA A 198 -14.55 -4.30 22.69
CA ALA A 198 -15.07 -5.13 21.60
C ALA A 198 -16.52 -4.76 21.26
N ARG A 199 -17.39 -4.62 22.27
CA ARG A 199 -18.78 -4.18 22.05
C ARG A 199 -18.90 -2.80 21.40
N ARG A 200 -18.06 -1.85 21.80
CA ARG A 200 -18.01 -0.52 21.15
C ARG A 200 -17.55 -0.61 19.71
N TYR A 201 -16.59 -1.48 19.43
CA TYR A 201 -16.10 -1.73 18.07
C TYR A 201 -17.19 -2.32 17.19
N ASP A 202 -17.93 -3.31 17.70
CA ASP A 202 -19.05 -3.94 16.99
C ASP A 202 -20.17 -2.93 16.72
N ALA A 203 -20.54 -2.12 17.71
CA ALA A 203 -21.56 -1.08 17.56
C ALA A 203 -21.16 -0.04 16.49
N ALA A 204 -19.93 0.45 16.53
CA ALA A 204 -19.40 1.41 15.55
C ALA A 204 -19.33 0.81 14.14
N PHE A 205 -19.05 -0.50 14.04
CA PHE A 205 -19.09 -1.20 12.75
C PHE A 205 -20.50 -1.27 12.18
N GLN A 206 -21.50 -1.62 13.00
CA GLN A 206 -22.90 -1.70 12.56
C GLN A 206 -23.43 -0.33 12.09
N GLU A 207 -23.12 0.73 12.80
CA GLU A 207 -23.48 2.10 12.41
C GLU A 207 -22.86 2.45 11.03
N ARG A 208 -21.58 2.16 10.83
CA ARG A 208 -20.91 2.39 9.55
C ARG A 208 -21.50 1.57 8.41
N ARG A 209 -21.84 0.30 8.67
CA ARG A 209 -22.48 -0.59 7.69
C ARG A 209 -23.85 -0.07 7.27
N GLN A 210 -24.65 0.40 8.23
CA GLN A 210 -25.96 1.00 7.95
C GLN A 210 -25.82 2.25 7.07
N ALA A 211 -24.90 3.15 7.41
CA ALA A 211 -24.64 4.33 6.59
C ALA A 211 -24.20 3.97 5.15
N ALA A 212 -23.39 2.92 4.98
CA ALA A 212 -23.00 2.45 3.66
C ALA A 212 -24.20 1.86 2.87
N GLN A 213 -25.11 1.15 3.54
CA GLN A 213 -26.34 0.63 2.92
C GLN A 213 -27.29 1.75 2.51
N GLU A 214 -27.43 2.80 3.31
CA GLU A 214 -28.22 3.99 2.97
C GLU A 214 -27.72 4.65 1.67
N VAL A 215 -26.41 4.75 1.48
CA VAL A 215 -25.83 5.27 0.23
C VAL A 215 -26.22 4.41 -0.97
N ILE A 216 -26.27 3.08 -0.82
CA ILE A 216 -26.68 2.17 -1.89
C ILE A 216 -28.17 2.34 -2.18
N HIS A 217 -29.02 2.42 -1.14
CA HIS A 217 -30.45 2.59 -1.30
C HIS A 217 -30.81 3.95 -1.94
N ALA A 218 -30.14 5.01 -1.56
CA ALA A 218 -30.35 6.34 -2.14
C ALA A 218 -29.96 6.41 -3.64
N ARG A 219 -29.16 5.45 -4.11
CA ARG A 219 -28.70 5.39 -5.50
C ARG A 219 -29.59 4.52 -6.39
N ARG A 220 -30.19 3.46 -5.84
CA ARG A 220 -31.12 2.57 -6.54
C ARG A 220 -32.51 3.21 -6.68
#